data_4e330effb20d69ed030e22bb57066e42
#
_entry.id   4e330effb20d69ed030e22bb57066e42
#
_cell.length_a   1.000
_cell.length_b   1.000
_cell.length_c   1.000
_cell.angle_alpha   90.00
_cell.angle_beta   90.00
_cell.angle_gamma   90.00
#
_symmetry.space_group_name_H-M   'P 1'
#
loop_
_entity.id
_entity.type
_entity.pdbx_description
1 polymer ?
#
loop_
_entity_poly.entity_id
_entity_poly.type
_entity_poly.pdbx_seq_one_letter_code
_entity_poly.pdbx_strand_id
1 'polypeptide(L)'
;METLSGLDSQGGYSFKKIASVTLPILFSMLMEYLIGMTDTAFLGRVSEVALGASAMGSVYFLTFFVLGSGFAFGAQILIGRRNGEQNFSSIGPICYAGGFFLILFSLLLMAFIKFSSPAILPGIIQSESICAATIEYLDWRLYGLLFVFITAIYRSFYVGIARTAVLSWSSVIMVFSNILLNYGLIFGKYGLPEMGVAGAALASSIAEGIAMLCYIGYTCKRVDLKKYGFDRIRSSLDFSILKQVFQVSFWMMVQSFVSVGVWFFFYVAVEHLGERSLAVINLARTLSGLPFILIHSFATGGSSLISNLMGEGKAHLVWHLIRKVLCFAFAVVTPLLIFYILFPELTLGIYTDNTALIRDSVPMMYVMSAASFLQIAAFILFNAVSGTGAIRAAVSIEFCNLFLYVLMVWIGILRLRPSPAAAWSVEIYYQTLTILFCILYLFFGKWKEKKL
;
A
#
# COMPACT_ATOMS: atom_id res chain seq x y z
N MET A 1 14.14 24.43 18.36
CA MET A 1 13.39 24.13 19.61
C MET A 1 12.30 23.03 19.46
N GLU A 2 12.06 22.51 18.28
CA GLU A 2 11.10 21.38 18.06
C GLU A 2 11.65 19.98 18.38
N THR A 3 12.93 19.84 18.65
CA THR A 3 13.61 18.54 18.80
C THR A 3 13.42 17.86 20.16
N LEU A 4 13.08 18.60 21.23
CA LEU A 4 12.95 18.03 22.58
C LEU A 4 11.53 17.56 22.93
N SER A 5 10.49 18.06 22.27
CA SER A 5 9.09 17.69 22.55
C SER A 5 8.64 16.32 21.98
N GLY A 6 9.49 15.66 21.19
CA GLY A 6 9.19 14.39 20.54
C GLY A 6 9.84 13.17 21.19
N LEU A 7 10.69 13.36 22.19
CA LEU A 7 11.38 12.27 22.89
C LEU A 7 10.67 11.94 24.22
N ASP A 8 10.74 10.68 24.62
CA ASP A 8 10.30 10.23 25.93
C ASP A 8 11.44 10.32 26.97
N SER A 9 11.13 9.90 28.21
CA SER A 9 12.10 9.87 29.33
C SER A 9 13.31 8.95 29.10
N GLN A 10 13.23 8.05 28.11
CA GLN A 10 14.31 7.13 27.75
C GLN A 10 15.09 7.57 26.49
N GLY A 11 14.78 8.76 25.94
CA GLY A 11 15.41 9.29 24.73
C GLY A 11 14.89 8.67 23.41
N GLY A 12 13.82 7.87 23.49
CA GLY A 12 13.11 7.33 22.33
C GLY A 12 11.96 8.22 21.86
N TYR A 13 11.32 7.88 20.72
CA TYR A 13 10.17 8.66 20.25
C TYR A 13 8.95 8.49 21.15
N SER A 14 8.29 9.61 21.46
CA SER A 14 7.07 9.66 22.25
C SER A 14 5.85 9.17 21.44
N PHE A 15 4.76 8.79 22.11
CA PHE A 15 3.48 8.47 21.43
C PHE A 15 2.99 9.64 20.57
N LYS A 16 3.18 10.90 21.04
CA LYS A 16 2.83 12.09 20.26
C LYS A 16 3.60 12.15 18.93
N LYS A 17 4.89 11.82 18.93
CA LYS A 17 5.70 11.78 17.70
C LYS A 17 5.26 10.64 16.78
N ILE A 18 4.98 9.45 17.33
CA ILE A 18 4.45 8.32 16.55
C ILE A 18 3.13 8.72 15.90
N ALA A 19 2.19 9.28 16.67
CA ALA A 19 0.91 9.75 16.15
C ALA A 19 1.07 10.81 15.06
N SER A 20 1.96 11.79 15.26
CA SER A 20 2.19 12.86 14.27
C SER A 20 2.75 12.36 12.94
N VAL A 21 3.35 11.16 12.90
CA VAL A 21 3.84 10.54 11.68
C VAL A 21 2.79 9.58 11.11
N THR A 22 2.18 8.73 11.94
CA THR A 22 1.29 7.65 11.47
C THR A 22 -0.13 8.12 11.13
N LEU A 23 -0.71 9.06 11.90
CA LEU A 23 -2.08 9.52 11.64
C LEU A 23 -2.25 10.26 10.30
N PRO A 24 -1.33 11.13 9.83
CA PRO A 24 -1.44 11.70 8.49
C PRO A 24 -1.29 10.66 7.37
N ILE A 25 -0.48 9.62 7.57
CA ILE A 25 -0.39 8.49 6.62
C ILE A 25 -1.73 7.76 6.59
N LEU A 26 -2.29 7.44 7.76
CA LEU A 26 -3.60 6.79 7.87
C LEU A 26 -4.68 7.61 7.16
N PHE A 27 -4.75 8.90 7.44
CA PHE A 27 -5.74 9.77 6.82
C PHE A 27 -5.59 9.81 5.30
N SER A 28 -4.35 9.90 4.80
CA SER A 28 -4.07 9.84 3.36
C SER A 28 -4.57 8.54 2.73
N MET A 29 -4.31 7.40 3.35
CA MET A 29 -4.73 6.09 2.84
C MET A 29 -6.26 5.91 2.89
N LEU A 30 -6.92 6.43 3.92
CA LEU A 30 -8.39 6.44 3.98
C LEU A 30 -8.99 7.31 2.87
N MET A 31 -8.39 8.47 2.58
CA MET A 31 -8.82 9.31 1.47
C MET A 31 -8.65 8.59 0.12
N GLU A 32 -7.52 7.92 -0.11
CA GLU A 32 -7.30 7.12 -1.32
C GLU A 32 -8.33 5.98 -1.45
N TYR A 33 -8.70 5.34 -0.35
CA TYR A 33 -9.74 4.31 -0.33
C TYR A 33 -11.13 4.87 -0.71
N LEU A 34 -11.45 6.09 -0.26
CA LEU A 34 -12.68 6.78 -0.64
C LEU A 34 -12.76 7.06 -2.14
N ILE A 35 -11.64 7.33 -2.83
CA ILE A 35 -11.62 7.49 -4.29
C ILE A 35 -12.16 6.21 -4.95
N GLY A 36 -11.65 5.04 -4.59
CA GLY A 36 -12.12 3.78 -5.14
C GLY A 36 -13.61 3.53 -4.89
N MET A 37 -14.12 3.92 -3.71
CA MET A 37 -15.55 3.81 -3.39
C MET A 37 -16.39 4.76 -4.24
N THR A 38 -15.97 6.01 -4.42
CA THR A 38 -16.68 7.00 -5.22
C THR A 38 -16.68 6.66 -6.70
N ASP A 39 -15.55 6.21 -7.25
CA ASP A 39 -15.45 5.72 -8.63
C ASP A 39 -16.45 4.58 -8.89
N THR A 40 -16.47 3.59 -7.98
CA THR A 40 -17.43 2.47 -8.05
C THR A 40 -18.88 2.94 -7.97
N ALA A 41 -19.20 3.88 -7.07
CA ALA A 41 -20.54 4.41 -6.90
C ALA A 41 -21.01 5.22 -8.12
N PHE A 42 -20.13 5.96 -8.78
CA PHE A 42 -20.47 6.71 -9.99
C PHE A 42 -20.64 5.77 -11.19
N LEU A 43 -19.71 4.83 -11.41
CA LEU A 43 -19.76 3.90 -12.54
C LEU A 43 -20.89 2.89 -12.43
N GLY A 44 -21.29 2.50 -11.23
CA GLY A 44 -22.47 1.67 -11.00
C GLY A 44 -23.78 2.33 -11.43
N ARG A 45 -23.80 3.66 -11.54
CA ARG A 45 -24.95 4.42 -12.09
C ARG A 45 -24.91 4.60 -13.61
N VAL A 46 -23.79 4.29 -14.24
CA VAL A 46 -23.65 4.35 -15.71
C VAL A 46 -24.14 3.05 -16.32
N SER A 47 -23.50 1.92 -15.98
CA SER A 47 -23.90 0.59 -16.45
C SER A 47 -23.14 -0.52 -15.69
N GLU A 48 -23.66 -1.76 -15.75
CA GLU A 48 -22.98 -2.93 -15.24
C GLU A 48 -21.66 -3.21 -16.00
N VAL A 49 -21.63 -2.90 -17.29
CA VAL A 49 -20.41 -3.02 -18.12
C VAL A 49 -19.33 -2.05 -17.64
N ALA A 50 -19.68 -0.79 -17.37
CA ALA A 50 -18.73 0.21 -16.88
C ALA A 50 -18.17 -0.16 -15.49
N LEU A 51 -19.03 -0.67 -14.61
CA LEU A 51 -18.62 -1.16 -13.30
C LEU A 51 -17.68 -2.35 -13.40
N GLY A 52 -18.00 -3.34 -14.23
CA GLY A 52 -17.16 -4.52 -14.48
C GLY A 52 -15.81 -4.14 -15.10
N ALA A 53 -15.83 -3.23 -16.07
CA ALA A 53 -14.62 -2.74 -16.73
C ALA A 53 -13.67 -2.03 -15.78
N SER A 54 -14.19 -1.14 -14.92
CA SER A 54 -13.37 -0.44 -13.93
C SER A 54 -12.78 -1.39 -12.89
N ALA A 55 -13.51 -2.40 -12.46
CA ALA A 55 -13.03 -3.41 -11.54
C ALA A 55 -11.86 -4.20 -12.14
N MET A 56 -12.02 -4.72 -13.37
CA MET A 56 -10.96 -5.46 -14.07
C MET A 56 -9.74 -4.58 -14.38
N GLY A 57 -9.98 -3.36 -14.87
CA GLY A 57 -8.93 -2.39 -15.18
C GLY A 57 -8.13 -1.98 -13.93
N SER A 58 -8.80 -1.80 -12.79
CA SER A 58 -8.15 -1.46 -11.53
C SER A 58 -7.25 -2.58 -11.00
N VAL A 59 -7.67 -3.84 -11.10
CA VAL A 59 -6.84 -4.99 -10.71
C VAL A 59 -5.62 -5.11 -11.63
N TYR A 60 -5.82 -4.94 -12.94
CA TYR A 60 -4.72 -4.94 -13.90
C TYR A 60 -3.73 -3.82 -13.62
N PHE A 61 -4.20 -2.60 -13.40
CA PHE A 61 -3.38 -1.44 -13.03
C PHE A 61 -2.62 -1.65 -11.71
N LEU A 62 -3.27 -2.21 -10.69
CA LEU A 62 -2.68 -2.49 -9.39
C LEU A 62 -1.45 -3.39 -9.50
N THR A 63 -1.48 -4.37 -10.40
CA THR A 63 -0.36 -5.31 -10.63
C THR A 63 0.93 -4.57 -11.00
N PHE A 64 0.84 -3.48 -11.73
CA PHE A 64 2.00 -2.66 -12.10
C PHE A 64 2.30 -1.56 -11.07
N PHE A 65 1.27 -1.01 -10.45
CA PHE A 65 1.41 -0.01 -9.39
C PHE A 65 2.24 -0.51 -8.21
N VAL A 66 2.07 -1.76 -7.80
CA VAL A 66 2.81 -2.33 -6.64
C VAL A 66 4.32 -2.42 -6.89
N LEU A 67 4.75 -2.53 -8.14
CA LEU A 67 6.18 -2.52 -8.49
C LEU A 67 6.82 -1.18 -8.13
N GLY A 68 6.23 -0.08 -8.58
CA GLY A 68 6.74 1.26 -8.27
C GLY A 68 6.61 1.63 -6.79
N SER A 69 5.53 1.20 -6.14
CA SER A 69 5.31 1.42 -4.71
C SER A 69 6.35 0.68 -3.86
N GLY A 70 6.68 -0.57 -4.21
CA GLY A 70 7.75 -1.33 -3.56
C GLY A 70 9.11 -0.67 -3.72
N PHE A 71 9.42 -0.15 -4.92
CA PHE A 71 10.63 0.63 -5.16
C PHE A 71 10.69 1.89 -4.28
N ALA A 72 9.61 2.65 -4.25
CA ALA A 72 9.49 3.88 -3.46
C ALA A 72 9.65 3.60 -1.95
N PHE A 73 9.13 2.48 -1.45
CA PHE A 73 9.31 2.06 -0.06
C PHE A 73 10.77 1.78 0.27
N GLY A 74 11.55 1.16 -0.63
CA GLY A 74 12.99 1.00 -0.46
C GLY A 74 13.73 2.34 -0.36
N ALA A 75 13.39 3.30 -1.23
CA ALA A 75 13.92 4.66 -1.17
C ALA A 75 13.55 5.37 0.15
N GLN A 76 12.33 5.18 0.67
CA GLN A 76 11.89 5.72 1.97
C GLN A 76 12.80 5.27 3.12
N ILE A 77 13.20 3.99 3.16
CA ILE A 77 14.11 3.46 4.18
C ILE A 77 15.47 4.15 4.11
N LEU A 78 16.03 4.33 2.91
CA LEU A 78 17.29 5.05 2.72
C LEU A 78 17.19 6.50 3.17
N ILE A 79 16.12 7.19 2.78
CA ILE A 79 15.88 8.60 3.18
C ILE A 79 15.77 8.70 4.70
N GLY A 80 15.00 7.80 5.35
CA GLY A 80 14.90 7.75 6.81
C GLY A 80 16.24 7.53 7.49
N ARG A 81 17.08 6.66 6.93
CA ARG A 81 18.43 6.41 7.43
C ARG A 81 19.30 7.66 7.35
N ARG A 82 19.38 8.32 6.18
CA ARG A 82 20.14 9.55 5.97
C ARG A 82 19.65 10.71 6.85
N ASN A 83 18.32 10.78 7.05
CA ASN A 83 17.74 11.77 7.94
C ASN A 83 18.17 11.56 9.40
N GLY A 84 18.17 10.31 9.88
CA GLY A 84 18.66 9.97 11.22
C GLY A 84 20.17 10.22 11.39
N GLU A 85 20.99 9.94 10.38
CA GLU A 85 22.42 10.24 10.33
C GLU A 85 22.71 11.76 10.26
N GLN A 86 21.68 12.60 10.17
CA GLN A 86 21.78 14.04 9.88
C GLN A 86 22.52 14.38 8.58
N ASN A 87 22.67 13.41 7.70
CA ASN A 87 23.23 13.57 6.36
C ASN A 87 22.15 14.04 5.38
N PHE A 88 21.59 15.22 5.67
CA PHE A 88 20.45 15.76 4.92
C PHE A 88 20.77 15.99 3.44
N SER A 89 22.01 16.42 3.13
CA SER A 89 22.42 16.74 1.77
C SER A 89 22.44 15.55 0.81
N SER A 90 22.43 14.33 1.32
CA SER A 90 22.35 13.08 0.52
C SER A 90 20.92 12.70 0.16
N ILE A 91 19.89 13.33 0.76
CA ILE A 91 18.50 12.95 0.57
C ILE A 91 17.97 13.37 -0.81
N GLY A 92 18.26 14.60 -1.24
CA GLY A 92 17.88 15.08 -2.57
C GLY A 92 18.40 14.22 -3.71
N PRO A 93 19.70 13.89 -3.75
CA PRO A 93 20.25 12.92 -4.71
C PRO A 93 19.54 11.57 -4.73
N ILE A 94 19.15 11.01 -3.57
CA ILE A 94 18.36 9.78 -3.49
C ILE A 94 16.96 9.97 -4.12
N CYS A 95 16.30 11.09 -3.82
CA CYS A 95 15.00 11.42 -4.39
C CYS A 95 15.06 11.59 -5.91
N TYR A 96 16.09 12.27 -6.43
CA TYR A 96 16.26 12.43 -7.88
C TYR A 96 16.59 11.11 -8.57
N ALA A 97 17.51 10.31 -8.03
CA ALA A 97 17.85 9.00 -8.59
C ALA A 97 16.64 8.06 -8.60
N GLY A 98 15.90 7.99 -7.49
CA GLY A 98 14.68 7.21 -7.39
C GLY A 98 13.56 7.73 -8.29
N GLY A 99 13.37 9.05 -8.35
CA GLY A 99 12.40 9.70 -9.21
C GLY A 99 12.71 9.48 -10.69
N PHE A 100 13.96 9.62 -11.10
CA PHE A 100 14.40 9.35 -12.48
C PHE A 100 14.12 7.90 -12.89
N PHE A 101 14.48 6.94 -12.02
CA PHE A 101 14.16 5.53 -12.27
C PHE A 101 12.65 5.31 -12.41
N LEU A 102 11.84 5.84 -11.49
CA LEU A 102 10.38 5.64 -11.50
C LEU A 102 9.71 6.32 -12.70
N ILE A 103 10.19 7.47 -13.15
CA ILE A 103 9.71 8.11 -14.39
C ILE A 103 9.99 7.20 -15.58
N LEU A 104 11.24 6.75 -15.73
CA LEU A 104 11.61 5.87 -16.84
C LEU A 104 10.85 4.55 -16.80
N PHE A 105 10.71 3.98 -15.60
CA PHE A 105 9.96 2.75 -15.38
C PHE A 105 8.46 2.93 -15.66
N SER A 106 7.86 4.07 -15.28
CA SER A 106 6.47 4.37 -15.60
C SER A 106 6.24 4.44 -17.11
N LEU A 107 7.12 5.11 -17.86
CA LEU A 107 7.02 5.19 -19.33
C LEU A 107 7.12 3.80 -19.98
N LEU A 108 8.02 2.95 -19.48
CA LEU A 108 8.16 1.57 -19.94
C LEU A 108 6.88 0.75 -19.63
N LEU A 109 6.35 0.88 -18.42
CA LEU A 109 5.11 0.20 -18.04
C LEU A 109 3.90 0.73 -18.82
N MET A 110 3.81 2.04 -19.06
CA MET A 110 2.75 2.63 -19.90
C MET A 110 2.78 2.03 -21.31
N ALA A 111 3.96 1.97 -21.93
CA ALA A 111 4.10 1.31 -23.23
C ALA A 111 3.73 -0.18 -23.16
N PHE A 112 4.22 -0.89 -22.15
CA PHE A 112 3.88 -2.31 -21.94
C PHE A 112 2.37 -2.52 -21.79
N ILE A 113 1.70 -1.76 -20.92
CA ILE A 113 0.24 -1.86 -20.71
C ILE A 113 -0.50 -1.55 -22.01
N LYS A 114 -0.12 -0.49 -22.73
CA LYS A 114 -0.77 -0.10 -23.98
C LYS A 114 -0.72 -1.19 -25.06
N PHE A 115 0.40 -1.90 -25.17
CA PHE A 115 0.55 -2.96 -26.17
C PHE A 115 0.08 -4.33 -25.68
N SER A 116 0.19 -4.63 -24.38
CA SER A 116 -0.17 -5.94 -23.84
C SER A 116 -1.66 -6.08 -23.53
N SER A 117 -2.36 -5.00 -23.11
CA SER A 117 -3.76 -5.10 -22.73
C SER A 117 -4.68 -5.61 -23.86
N PRO A 118 -4.55 -5.12 -25.13
CA PRO A 118 -5.38 -5.66 -26.21
C PRO A 118 -5.07 -7.13 -26.59
N ALA A 119 -3.84 -7.60 -26.28
CA ALA A 119 -3.44 -8.97 -26.57
C ALA A 119 -3.80 -9.96 -25.45
N ILE A 120 -3.74 -9.52 -24.18
CA ILE A 120 -3.90 -10.40 -23.01
C ILE A 120 -5.35 -10.42 -22.53
N LEU A 121 -6.02 -9.26 -22.43
CA LEU A 121 -7.35 -9.17 -21.84
C LEU A 121 -8.45 -9.96 -22.57
N PRO A 122 -8.47 -10.06 -23.92
CA PRO A 122 -9.45 -10.90 -24.61
C PRO A 122 -9.35 -12.40 -24.27
N GLY A 123 -8.17 -12.85 -23.84
CA GLY A 123 -7.97 -14.24 -23.36
C GLY A 123 -8.44 -14.48 -21.92
N ILE A 124 -8.68 -13.40 -21.15
CA ILE A 124 -9.04 -13.47 -19.74
C ILE A 124 -10.51 -13.09 -19.51
N ILE A 125 -10.99 -12.05 -20.21
CA ILE A 125 -12.34 -11.49 -20.04
C ILE A 125 -13.25 -12.09 -21.11
N GLN A 126 -14.25 -12.88 -20.69
CA GLN A 126 -15.16 -13.56 -21.60
C GLN A 126 -16.16 -12.61 -22.28
N SER A 127 -16.58 -11.54 -21.59
CA SER A 127 -17.52 -10.55 -22.13
C SER A 127 -16.78 -9.56 -23.03
N GLU A 128 -17.13 -9.55 -24.31
CA GLU A 128 -16.55 -8.63 -25.32
C GLU A 128 -16.77 -7.16 -24.95
N SER A 129 -17.96 -6.82 -24.45
CA SER A 129 -18.30 -5.45 -24.03
C SER A 129 -17.49 -5.00 -22.82
N ILE A 130 -17.33 -5.87 -21.81
CA ILE A 130 -16.50 -5.56 -20.62
C ILE A 130 -15.02 -5.48 -21.03
N CYS A 131 -14.55 -6.36 -21.91
CA CYS A 131 -13.18 -6.35 -22.40
C CYS A 131 -12.85 -5.04 -23.14
N ALA A 132 -13.69 -4.61 -24.06
CA ALA A 132 -13.51 -3.36 -24.80
C ALA A 132 -13.51 -2.15 -23.86
N ALA A 133 -14.47 -2.07 -22.94
CA ALA A 133 -14.55 -1.01 -21.95
C ALA A 133 -13.36 -1.02 -20.96
N THR A 134 -12.81 -2.19 -20.63
CA THR A 134 -11.60 -2.32 -19.81
C THR A 134 -10.38 -1.78 -20.52
N ILE A 135 -10.21 -2.05 -21.79
CA ILE A 135 -9.11 -1.51 -22.61
C ILE A 135 -9.23 0.01 -22.70
N GLU A 136 -10.44 0.53 -22.95
CA GLU A 136 -10.72 1.96 -22.98
C GLU A 136 -10.40 2.64 -21.63
N TYR A 137 -10.81 2.02 -20.51
CA TYR A 137 -10.45 2.47 -19.17
C TYR A 137 -8.93 2.56 -18.97
N LEU A 138 -8.21 1.51 -19.35
CA LEU A 138 -6.76 1.45 -19.21
C LEU A 138 -6.05 2.48 -20.06
N ASP A 139 -6.54 2.76 -21.28
CA ASP A 139 -5.96 3.76 -22.17
C ASP A 139 -5.89 5.16 -21.56
N TRP A 140 -6.83 5.50 -20.70
CA TRP A 140 -6.84 6.77 -19.96
C TRP A 140 -6.18 6.64 -18.57
N ARG A 141 -6.29 5.49 -17.93
CA ARG A 141 -5.75 5.26 -16.59
C ARG A 141 -4.23 5.16 -16.55
N LEU A 142 -3.62 4.70 -17.63
CA LEU A 142 -2.16 4.54 -17.72
C LEU A 142 -1.37 5.84 -17.55
N TYR A 143 -1.95 7.00 -17.92
CA TYR A 143 -1.30 8.30 -17.69
C TYR A 143 -1.13 8.61 -16.20
N GLY A 144 -2.03 8.14 -15.37
CA GLY A 144 -1.92 8.24 -13.91
C GLY A 144 -0.69 7.56 -13.34
N LEU A 145 -0.16 6.52 -14.01
CA LEU A 145 1.00 5.78 -13.54
C LEU A 145 2.24 6.68 -13.40
N LEU A 146 2.44 7.62 -14.33
CA LEU A 146 3.52 8.60 -14.24
C LEU A 146 3.35 9.50 -13.02
N PHE A 147 2.16 10.04 -12.80
CA PHE A 147 1.89 10.95 -11.70
C PHE A 147 1.99 10.27 -10.35
N VAL A 148 1.45 9.05 -10.23
CA VAL A 148 1.47 8.30 -8.97
C VAL A 148 2.89 7.86 -8.59
N PHE A 149 3.76 7.53 -9.56
CA PHE A 149 5.14 7.15 -9.27
C PHE A 149 6.00 8.35 -8.86
N ILE A 150 5.79 9.51 -9.47
CA ILE A 150 6.42 10.75 -9.00
C ILE A 150 5.93 11.10 -7.59
N THR A 151 4.63 11.00 -7.34
CA THR A 151 4.03 11.20 -6.00
C THR A 151 4.61 10.23 -4.98
N ALA A 152 4.85 8.97 -5.35
CA ALA A 152 5.41 7.96 -4.46
C ALA A 152 6.82 8.33 -3.94
N ILE A 153 7.68 8.97 -4.76
CA ILE A 153 8.97 9.50 -4.30
C ILE A 153 8.79 10.66 -3.32
N TYR A 154 7.85 11.59 -3.57
CA TYR A 154 7.57 12.65 -2.61
C TYR A 154 7.04 12.09 -1.29
N ARG A 155 6.14 11.10 -1.34
CA ARG A 155 5.66 10.39 -0.14
C ARG A 155 6.82 9.73 0.61
N SER A 156 7.72 9.05 -0.10
CA SER A 156 8.92 8.44 0.48
C SER A 156 9.82 9.47 1.16
N PHE A 157 9.98 10.64 0.54
CA PHE A 157 10.72 11.75 1.14
C PHE A 157 10.07 12.21 2.45
N TYR A 158 8.77 12.56 2.43
CA TYR A 158 8.10 13.09 3.61
C TYR A 158 7.94 12.08 4.74
N VAL A 159 7.65 10.82 4.40
CA VAL A 159 7.59 9.74 5.40
C VAL A 159 8.99 9.46 5.95
N GLY A 160 10.01 9.41 5.09
CA GLY A 160 11.41 9.19 5.48
C GLY A 160 11.95 10.24 6.44
N ILE A 161 11.65 11.53 6.21
CA ILE A 161 12.04 12.61 7.13
C ILE A 161 11.08 12.80 8.32
N ALA A 162 10.09 11.91 8.49
CA ALA A 162 9.07 11.94 9.54
C ALA A 162 8.27 13.26 9.61
N ARG A 163 7.91 13.85 8.44
CA ARG A 163 7.10 15.07 8.28
C ARG A 163 5.91 14.83 7.37
N THR A 164 4.94 14.08 7.82
CA THR A 164 3.87 13.48 7.01
C THR A 164 2.61 14.33 6.82
N ALA A 165 2.51 15.50 7.47
CA ALA A 165 1.31 16.34 7.41
C ALA A 165 0.87 16.71 5.98
N VAL A 166 1.82 16.88 5.05
CA VAL A 166 1.51 17.18 3.64
C VAL A 166 0.72 16.06 2.94
N LEU A 167 0.88 14.81 3.38
CA LEU A 167 0.16 13.67 2.82
C LEU A 167 -1.35 13.86 2.97
N SER A 168 -1.80 14.27 4.16
CA SER A 168 -3.23 14.51 4.42
C SER A 168 -3.79 15.61 3.52
N TRP A 169 -3.11 16.75 3.39
CA TRP A 169 -3.59 17.85 2.57
C TRP A 169 -3.63 17.50 1.09
N SER A 170 -2.58 16.86 0.59
CA SER A 170 -2.53 16.40 -0.80
C SER A 170 -3.65 15.40 -1.11
N SER A 171 -3.93 14.46 -0.20
CA SER A 171 -4.99 13.47 -0.39
C SER A 171 -6.39 14.09 -0.37
N VAL A 172 -6.65 15.08 0.50
CA VAL A 172 -7.94 15.81 0.49
C VAL A 172 -8.15 16.49 -0.85
N ILE A 173 -7.15 17.22 -1.35
CA ILE A 173 -7.23 17.90 -2.64
C ILE A 173 -7.45 16.89 -3.77
N MET A 174 -6.74 15.75 -3.73
CA MET A 174 -6.88 14.68 -4.71
C MET A 174 -8.30 14.10 -4.74
N VAL A 175 -8.88 13.77 -3.58
CA VAL A 175 -10.26 13.24 -3.48
C VAL A 175 -11.28 14.24 -4.00
N PHE A 176 -11.17 15.50 -3.55
CA PHE A 176 -12.09 16.54 -4.02
C PHE A 176 -12.03 16.75 -5.54
N SER A 177 -10.82 16.82 -6.08
CA SER A 177 -10.60 16.92 -7.53
C SER A 177 -11.15 15.71 -8.27
N ASN A 178 -10.92 14.50 -7.76
CA ASN A 178 -11.43 13.27 -8.35
C ASN A 178 -12.97 13.25 -8.37
N ILE A 179 -13.64 13.57 -7.26
CA ILE A 179 -15.12 13.61 -7.20
C ILE A 179 -15.70 14.62 -8.21
N LEU A 180 -15.14 15.83 -8.27
CA LEU A 180 -15.60 16.86 -9.21
C LEU A 180 -15.39 16.45 -10.67
N LEU A 181 -14.20 15.90 -10.97
CA LEU A 181 -13.86 15.47 -12.32
C LEU A 181 -14.66 14.22 -12.73
N ASN A 182 -14.90 13.28 -11.82
CA ASN A 182 -15.76 12.13 -12.06
C ASN A 182 -17.16 12.57 -12.44
N TYR A 183 -17.77 13.47 -11.66
CA TYR A 183 -19.12 13.97 -11.98
C TYR A 183 -19.15 14.68 -13.33
N GLY A 184 -18.11 15.46 -13.65
CA GLY A 184 -18.00 16.17 -14.91
C GLY A 184 -17.78 15.25 -16.12
N LEU A 185 -16.78 14.38 -16.05
CA LEU A 185 -16.32 13.57 -17.19
C LEU A 185 -17.16 12.29 -17.40
N ILE A 186 -17.68 11.70 -16.31
CA ILE A 186 -18.54 10.50 -16.46
C ILE A 186 -19.89 10.88 -17.05
N PHE A 187 -20.51 11.97 -16.57
CA PHE A 187 -21.90 12.36 -16.92
C PHE A 187 -22.02 13.57 -17.85
N GLY A 188 -20.90 14.07 -18.39
CA GLY A 188 -20.92 15.23 -19.30
C GLY A 188 -21.43 16.53 -18.65
N LYS A 189 -21.08 16.76 -17.37
CA LYS A 189 -21.50 17.97 -16.64
C LYS A 189 -20.42 19.06 -16.66
N TYR A 190 -20.78 20.26 -16.28
CA TYR A 190 -19.89 21.44 -16.26
C TYR A 190 -19.29 21.81 -17.63
N GLY A 191 -19.94 21.41 -18.74
CA GLY A 191 -19.41 21.64 -20.10
C GLY A 191 -18.29 20.69 -20.52
N LEU A 192 -18.04 19.64 -19.75
CA LEU A 192 -17.09 18.57 -20.09
C LEU A 192 -17.77 17.49 -20.95
N PRO A 193 -17.00 16.77 -21.80
CA PRO A 193 -17.56 15.69 -22.60
C PRO A 193 -18.01 14.51 -21.72
N GLU A 194 -19.10 13.85 -22.12
CA GLU A 194 -19.52 12.60 -21.50
C GLU A 194 -18.63 11.45 -21.99
N MET A 195 -17.84 10.88 -21.09
CA MET A 195 -16.84 9.85 -21.40
C MET A 195 -17.11 8.53 -20.68
N GLY A 196 -18.13 8.45 -19.81
CA GLY A 196 -18.45 7.20 -19.10
C GLY A 196 -17.25 6.61 -18.35
N VAL A 197 -16.90 5.36 -18.66
CA VAL A 197 -15.79 4.64 -17.99
C VAL A 197 -14.40 5.26 -18.26
N ALA A 198 -14.18 5.78 -19.46
CA ALA A 198 -12.96 6.53 -19.81
C ALA A 198 -12.84 7.81 -18.98
N GLY A 199 -13.98 8.47 -18.74
CA GLY A 199 -14.06 9.66 -17.89
C GLY A 199 -13.61 9.42 -16.46
N ALA A 200 -13.98 8.29 -15.85
CA ALA A 200 -13.52 7.89 -14.52
C ALA A 200 -12.00 7.67 -14.48
N ALA A 201 -11.46 6.99 -15.48
CA ALA A 201 -10.01 6.73 -15.60
C ALA A 201 -9.21 8.04 -15.76
N LEU A 202 -9.71 8.95 -16.61
CA LEU A 202 -9.09 10.25 -16.84
C LEU A 202 -9.19 11.15 -15.59
N ALA A 203 -10.35 11.17 -14.91
CA ALA A 203 -10.55 11.92 -13.67
C ALA A 203 -9.55 11.48 -12.58
N SER A 204 -9.38 10.18 -12.40
CA SER A 204 -8.40 9.63 -11.45
C SER A 204 -6.97 9.99 -11.83
N SER A 205 -6.61 9.92 -13.11
CA SER A 205 -5.28 10.30 -13.60
C SER A 205 -5.00 11.80 -13.40
N ILE A 206 -5.97 12.68 -13.67
CA ILE A 206 -5.83 14.12 -13.45
C ILE A 206 -5.73 14.43 -11.96
N ALA A 207 -6.54 13.79 -11.11
CA ALA A 207 -6.50 13.98 -9.65
C ALA A 207 -5.13 13.59 -9.06
N GLU A 208 -4.51 12.51 -9.55
CA GLU A 208 -3.13 12.12 -9.20
C GLU A 208 -2.11 13.17 -9.67
N GLY A 209 -2.31 13.75 -10.86
CA GLY A 209 -1.49 14.86 -11.36
C GLY A 209 -1.62 16.11 -10.47
N ILE A 210 -2.83 16.45 -10.02
CA ILE A 210 -3.05 17.55 -9.07
C ILE A 210 -2.36 17.27 -7.74
N ALA A 211 -2.46 16.05 -7.22
CA ALA A 211 -1.75 15.64 -6.00
C ALA A 211 -0.22 15.78 -6.14
N MET A 212 0.34 15.37 -7.27
CA MET A 212 1.75 15.56 -7.61
C MET A 212 2.13 17.06 -7.57
N LEU A 213 1.35 17.91 -8.21
CA LEU A 213 1.59 19.37 -8.20
C LEU A 213 1.51 19.96 -6.79
N CYS A 214 0.59 19.46 -5.94
CA CYS A 214 0.53 19.85 -4.53
C CYS A 214 1.82 19.49 -3.78
N TYR A 215 2.37 18.30 -3.99
CA TYR A 215 3.64 17.90 -3.38
C TYR A 215 4.78 18.79 -3.88
N ILE A 216 4.89 19.04 -5.18
CA ILE A 216 5.90 19.93 -5.76
C ILE A 216 5.79 21.34 -5.16
N GLY A 217 4.60 21.92 -5.21
CA GLY A 217 4.35 23.28 -4.70
C GLY A 217 4.64 23.43 -3.19
N TYR A 218 4.25 22.43 -2.39
CA TYR A 218 4.54 22.39 -0.97
C TYR A 218 6.05 22.26 -0.71
N THR A 219 6.73 21.39 -1.45
CA THR A 219 8.19 21.18 -1.32
C THR A 219 8.95 22.47 -1.64
N CYS A 220 8.61 23.14 -2.76
CA CYS A 220 9.27 24.39 -3.15
C CYS A 220 9.06 25.55 -2.14
N LYS A 221 7.90 25.57 -1.47
CA LYS A 221 7.55 26.67 -0.55
C LYS A 221 7.93 26.44 0.91
N ARG A 222 7.97 25.19 1.38
CA ARG A 222 8.07 24.83 2.81
C ARG A 222 9.29 24.01 3.18
N VAL A 223 10.05 23.49 2.20
CA VAL A 223 11.23 22.68 2.44
C VAL A 223 12.46 23.51 2.09
N ASP A 224 13.45 23.48 2.96
CA ASP A 224 14.78 24.04 2.64
C ASP A 224 15.48 23.10 1.65
N LEU A 225 15.37 23.45 0.37
CA LEU A 225 15.91 22.66 -0.74
C LEU A 225 17.43 22.48 -0.66
N LYS A 226 18.15 23.52 -0.15
CA LYS A 226 19.61 23.45 0.01
C LYS A 226 20.00 22.50 1.12
N LYS A 227 19.29 22.55 2.26
CA LYS A 227 19.52 21.65 3.39
C LYS A 227 19.44 20.19 2.96
N TYR A 228 18.44 19.83 2.15
CA TYR A 228 18.22 18.45 1.70
C TYR A 228 18.96 18.11 0.40
N GLY A 229 19.80 19.01 -0.13
CA GLY A 229 20.62 18.75 -1.32
C GLY A 229 19.85 18.69 -2.63
N PHE A 230 18.66 19.31 -2.71
CA PHE A 230 17.89 19.40 -3.96
C PHE A 230 18.50 20.41 -4.96
N ASP A 231 19.46 21.24 -4.55
CA ASP A 231 20.26 22.11 -5.41
C ASP A 231 21.35 21.35 -6.19
N ARG A 232 21.64 20.11 -5.81
CA ARG A 232 22.74 19.30 -6.36
C ARG A 232 22.29 18.33 -7.46
N ILE A 233 21.54 18.79 -8.44
CA ILE A 233 21.02 17.93 -9.54
C ILE A 233 22.13 17.18 -10.27
N ARG A 234 23.30 17.81 -10.51
CA ARG A 234 24.42 17.18 -11.21
C ARG A 234 25.02 15.97 -10.48
N SER A 235 25.06 16.00 -9.14
CA SER A 235 25.53 14.86 -8.35
C SER A 235 24.48 13.74 -8.22
N SER A 236 23.23 14.01 -8.60
CA SER A 236 22.12 13.06 -8.52
C SER A 236 22.12 12.04 -9.67
N LEU A 237 22.82 12.34 -10.76
CA LEU A 237 23.06 11.44 -11.87
C LEU A 237 24.30 10.56 -11.65
N ASP A 238 24.88 10.57 -10.43
CA ASP A 238 25.95 9.66 -10.08
C ASP A 238 25.40 8.22 -10.05
N PHE A 239 25.96 7.39 -10.91
CA PHE A 239 25.59 5.99 -11.02
C PHE A 239 25.73 5.21 -9.70
N SER A 240 26.61 5.66 -8.82
CA SER A 240 26.79 5.05 -7.49
C SER A 240 25.56 5.20 -6.62
N ILE A 241 24.92 6.38 -6.61
CA ILE A 241 23.70 6.66 -5.85
C ILE A 241 22.52 5.87 -6.45
N LEU A 242 22.38 5.90 -7.78
CA LEU A 242 21.34 5.12 -8.46
C LEU A 242 21.49 3.63 -8.16
N LYS A 243 22.70 3.09 -8.21
CA LYS A 243 23.00 1.70 -7.85
C LYS A 243 22.62 1.39 -6.41
N GLN A 244 22.94 2.27 -5.46
CA GLN A 244 22.59 2.10 -4.05
C GLN A 244 21.07 2.07 -3.84
N VAL A 245 20.35 3.05 -4.40
CA VAL A 245 18.89 3.11 -4.34
C VAL A 245 18.28 1.85 -4.97
N PHE A 246 18.76 1.45 -6.14
CA PHE A 246 18.28 0.26 -6.84
C PHE A 246 18.53 -1.03 -6.05
N GLN A 247 19.71 -1.21 -5.49
CA GLN A 247 20.03 -2.41 -4.69
C GLN A 247 19.12 -2.60 -3.47
N VAL A 248 18.69 -1.50 -2.86
CA VAL A 248 17.77 -1.52 -1.72
C VAL A 248 16.32 -1.72 -2.20
N SER A 249 15.92 -0.96 -3.20
CA SER A 249 14.52 -0.89 -3.66
C SER A 249 14.10 -2.07 -4.54
N PHE A 250 15.01 -2.65 -5.30
CA PHE A 250 14.73 -3.76 -6.20
C PHE A 250 14.11 -4.96 -5.47
N TRP A 251 14.68 -5.34 -4.33
CA TRP A 251 14.17 -6.47 -3.56
C TRP A 251 12.78 -6.21 -2.98
N MET A 252 12.50 -4.96 -2.58
CA MET A 252 11.16 -4.57 -2.13
C MET A 252 10.15 -4.57 -3.28
N MET A 253 10.58 -4.14 -4.48
CA MET A 253 9.77 -4.20 -5.69
C MET A 253 9.39 -5.64 -6.04
N VAL A 254 10.37 -6.56 -6.08
CA VAL A 254 10.13 -7.97 -6.37
C VAL A 254 9.24 -8.61 -5.31
N GLN A 255 9.49 -8.35 -4.04
CA GLN A 255 8.68 -8.86 -2.94
C GLN A 255 7.21 -8.41 -3.06
N SER A 256 6.96 -7.12 -3.31
CA SER A 256 5.60 -6.61 -3.45
C SER A 256 4.85 -7.27 -4.62
N PHE A 257 5.51 -7.48 -5.74
CA PHE A 257 4.93 -8.15 -6.91
C PHE A 257 4.60 -9.61 -6.61
N VAL A 258 5.55 -10.35 -6.02
CA VAL A 258 5.34 -11.78 -5.68
C VAL A 258 4.22 -11.94 -4.66
N SER A 259 4.15 -11.06 -3.64
CA SER A 259 3.08 -11.11 -2.62
C SER A 259 1.70 -10.93 -3.24
N VAL A 260 1.54 -9.98 -4.18
CA VAL A 260 0.27 -9.79 -4.90
C VAL A 260 -0.07 -11.02 -5.78
N GLY A 261 0.93 -11.59 -6.45
CA GLY A 261 0.75 -12.79 -7.26
C GLY A 261 0.29 -14.01 -6.45
N VAL A 262 0.90 -14.21 -5.28
CA VAL A 262 0.51 -15.30 -4.35
C VAL A 262 -0.89 -15.07 -3.79
N TRP A 263 -1.23 -13.82 -3.48
CA TRP A 263 -2.58 -13.48 -3.03
C TRP A 263 -3.64 -13.74 -4.14
N PHE A 264 -3.32 -13.44 -5.39
CA PHE A 264 -4.17 -13.80 -6.52
C PHE A 264 -4.33 -15.32 -6.66
N PHE A 265 -3.25 -16.10 -6.46
CA PHE A 265 -3.31 -17.56 -6.45
C PHE A 265 -4.29 -18.11 -5.39
N PHE A 266 -4.36 -17.48 -4.21
CA PHE A 266 -5.37 -17.83 -3.20
C PHE A 266 -6.79 -17.69 -3.74
N TYR A 267 -7.11 -16.59 -4.46
CA TYR A 267 -8.44 -16.39 -5.01
C TYR A 267 -8.78 -17.43 -6.10
N VAL A 268 -7.83 -17.77 -6.95
CA VAL A 268 -7.99 -18.84 -7.94
C VAL A 268 -8.27 -20.17 -7.24
N ALA A 269 -7.55 -20.47 -6.15
CA ALA A 269 -7.80 -21.69 -5.39
C ALA A 269 -9.19 -21.71 -4.74
N VAL A 270 -9.67 -20.58 -4.25
CA VAL A 270 -11.02 -20.44 -3.66
C VAL A 270 -12.13 -20.60 -4.70
N GLU A 271 -11.91 -20.13 -5.92
CA GLU A 271 -12.88 -20.31 -7.02
C GLU A 271 -13.23 -21.79 -7.24
N HIS A 272 -12.27 -22.69 -7.05
CA HIS A 272 -12.50 -24.15 -7.13
C HIS A 272 -13.39 -24.71 -6.01
N LEU A 273 -13.69 -23.93 -4.97
CA LEU A 273 -14.65 -24.30 -3.91
C LEU A 273 -16.12 -23.97 -4.30
N GLY A 274 -16.32 -23.30 -5.44
CA GLY A 274 -17.61 -22.92 -5.99
C GLY A 274 -18.02 -21.47 -5.69
N GLU A 275 -19.00 -20.98 -6.45
CA GLU A 275 -19.45 -19.58 -6.47
C GLU A 275 -19.86 -19.06 -5.10
N ARG A 276 -20.55 -19.89 -4.30
CA ARG A 276 -20.99 -19.51 -2.96
C ARG A 276 -19.82 -19.24 -2.02
N SER A 277 -18.79 -20.07 -2.05
CA SER A 277 -17.57 -19.90 -1.26
C SER A 277 -16.80 -18.64 -1.67
N LEU A 278 -16.72 -18.39 -2.98
CA LEU A 278 -16.09 -17.20 -3.52
C LEU A 278 -16.84 -15.93 -3.09
N ALA A 279 -18.18 -15.95 -3.08
CA ALA A 279 -18.99 -14.81 -2.62
C ALA A 279 -18.75 -14.50 -1.14
N VAL A 280 -18.73 -15.51 -0.27
CA VAL A 280 -18.42 -15.35 1.18
C VAL A 280 -17.04 -14.76 1.38
N ILE A 281 -16.03 -15.27 0.68
CA ILE A 281 -14.64 -14.81 0.80
C ILE A 281 -14.47 -13.38 0.26
N ASN A 282 -15.14 -13.04 -0.85
CA ASN A 282 -15.12 -11.66 -1.36
C ASN A 282 -15.72 -10.65 -0.39
N LEU A 283 -16.78 -11.03 0.31
CA LEU A 283 -17.40 -10.18 1.31
C LEU A 283 -16.43 -9.92 2.49
N ALA A 284 -15.78 -10.97 3.00
CA ALA A 284 -14.76 -10.84 4.04
C ALA A 284 -13.55 -10.02 3.58
N ARG A 285 -13.10 -10.21 2.34
CA ARG A 285 -12.03 -9.41 1.74
C ARG A 285 -12.35 -7.91 1.74
N THR A 286 -13.55 -7.56 1.34
CA THR A 286 -13.97 -6.15 1.31
C THR A 286 -13.95 -5.54 2.71
N LEU A 287 -14.41 -6.30 3.71
CA LEU A 287 -14.41 -5.87 5.11
C LEU A 287 -13.00 -5.81 5.70
N SER A 288 -12.08 -6.69 5.30
CA SER A 288 -10.68 -6.67 5.75
C SER A 288 -9.88 -5.47 5.24
N GLY A 289 -10.37 -4.76 4.22
CA GLY A 289 -9.72 -3.59 3.66
C GLY A 289 -9.50 -2.46 4.66
N LEU A 290 -10.50 -2.17 5.50
CA LEU A 290 -10.39 -1.11 6.51
C LEU A 290 -9.37 -1.43 7.61
N PRO A 291 -9.40 -2.61 8.29
CA PRO A 291 -8.32 -3.02 9.19
C PRO A 291 -6.94 -2.97 8.54
N PHE A 292 -6.83 -3.44 7.28
CA PHE A 292 -5.57 -3.43 6.55
C PHE A 292 -4.98 -2.02 6.41
N ILE A 293 -5.78 -1.03 6.03
CA ILE A 293 -5.35 0.37 5.90
C ILE A 293 -4.85 0.92 7.23
N LEU A 294 -5.59 0.66 8.32
CA LEU A 294 -5.18 1.06 9.67
C LEU A 294 -3.80 0.46 10.01
N ILE A 295 -3.65 -0.84 9.86
CA ILE A 295 -2.41 -1.59 10.16
C ILE A 295 -1.25 -1.08 9.31
N HIS A 296 -1.46 -0.95 7.99
CA HIS A 296 -0.43 -0.55 7.05
C HIS A 296 0.11 0.85 7.33
N SER A 297 -0.73 1.78 7.79
CA SER A 297 -0.31 3.13 8.15
C SER A 297 0.67 3.15 9.35
N PHE A 298 0.38 2.35 10.39
CA PHE A 298 1.27 2.20 11.53
C PHE A 298 2.57 1.49 11.18
N ALA A 299 2.50 0.46 10.34
CA ALA A 299 3.66 -0.28 9.87
C ALA A 299 4.62 0.61 9.04
N THR A 300 4.08 1.40 8.11
CA THR A 300 4.84 2.33 7.27
C THR A 300 5.49 3.44 8.08
N GLY A 301 4.73 4.10 8.97
CA GLY A 301 5.25 5.14 9.84
C GLY A 301 6.28 4.60 10.84
N GLY A 302 6.00 3.41 11.41
CA GLY A 302 6.92 2.69 12.31
C GLY A 302 8.26 2.36 11.65
N SER A 303 8.22 1.83 10.41
CA SER A 303 9.41 1.54 9.61
C SER A 303 10.29 2.77 9.39
N SER A 304 9.67 3.90 9.05
CA SER A 304 10.39 5.17 8.88
C SER A 304 11.07 5.64 10.18
N LEU A 305 10.33 5.62 11.30
CA LEU A 305 10.89 6.00 12.60
C LEU A 305 12.03 5.07 13.04
N ILE A 306 11.93 3.77 12.76
CA ILE A 306 12.99 2.79 13.02
C ILE A 306 14.22 3.13 12.18
N SER A 307 14.04 3.41 10.89
CA SER A 307 15.15 3.77 10.00
C SER A 307 15.87 5.04 10.49
N ASN A 308 15.12 6.03 10.98
CA ASN A 308 15.68 7.22 11.61
C ASN A 308 16.50 6.88 12.88
N LEU A 309 15.97 6.05 13.80
CA LEU A 309 16.70 5.61 15.00
C LEU A 309 18.00 4.88 14.65
N MET A 310 17.94 4.04 13.62
CA MET A 310 19.12 3.33 13.12
C MET A 310 20.17 4.31 12.59
N GLY A 311 19.73 5.37 11.89
CA GLY A 311 20.59 6.46 11.43
C GLY A 311 21.21 7.27 12.59
N GLU A 312 20.44 7.52 13.65
CA GLU A 312 20.92 8.18 14.89
C GLU A 312 21.91 7.31 15.70
N GLY A 313 22.19 6.07 15.29
CA GLY A 313 23.00 5.13 16.05
C GLY A 313 22.30 4.54 17.30
N LYS A 314 21.00 4.78 17.45
CA LYS A 314 20.20 4.37 18.62
C LYS A 314 19.52 2.99 18.41
N ALA A 315 20.23 2.03 17.86
CA ALA A 315 19.70 0.69 17.59
C ALA A 315 19.10 -0.01 18.84
N HIS A 316 19.60 0.32 20.04
CA HIS A 316 19.11 -0.24 21.31
C HIS A 316 17.66 0.18 21.62
N LEU A 317 17.17 1.31 21.07
CA LEU A 317 15.81 1.81 21.26
C LEU A 317 14.78 1.23 20.27
N VAL A 318 15.21 0.48 19.27
CA VAL A 318 14.31 -0.07 18.24
C VAL A 318 13.23 -0.96 18.85
N TRP A 319 13.55 -1.85 19.78
CA TRP A 319 12.55 -2.67 20.48
C TRP A 319 11.53 -1.86 21.29
N HIS A 320 12.02 -0.79 21.93
CA HIS A 320 11.14 0.11 22.67
C HIS A 320 10.15 0.83 21.72
N LEU A 321 10.63 1.28 20.57
CA LEU A 321 9.78 1.87 19.55
C LEU A 321 8.78 0.87 18.97
N ILE A 322 9.20 -0.37 18.64
CA ILE A 322 8.31 -1.42 18.15
C ILE A 322 7.16 -1.66 19.12
N ARG A 323 7.45 -1.80 20.43
CA ARG A 323 6.41 -1.98 21.46
C ARG A 323 5.41 -0.84 21.48
N LYS A 324 5.86 0.41 21.38
CA LYS A 324 4.97 1.59 21.36
C LYS A 324 4.08 1.61 20.12
N VAL A 325 4.66 1.34 18.94
CA VAL A 325 3.89 1.28 17.69
C VAL A 325 2.87 0.15 17.74
N LEU A 326 3.23 -1.03 18.27
CA LEU A 326 2.31 -2.15 18.50
C LEU A 326 1.17 -1.75 19.45
N CYS A 327 1.48 -1.20 20.62
CA CYS A 327 0.45 -0.77 21.57
C CYS A 327 -0.52 0.23 20.94
N PHE A 328 0.00 1.19 20.16
CA PHE A 328 -0.85 2.19 19.53
C PHE A 328 -1.70 1.58 18.40
N ALA A 329 -1.13 0.73 17.58
CA ALA A 329 -1.87 0.05 16.52
C ALA A 329 -2.94 -0.88 17.09
N PHE A 330 -2.64 -1.67 18.14
CA PHE A 330 -3.64 -2.47 18.83
C PHE A 330 -4.76 -1.60 19.42
N ALA A 331 -4.45 -0.47 20.06
CA ALA A 331 -5.44 0.43 20.62
C ALA A 331 -6.41 1.00 19.56
N VAL A 332 -5.93 1.22 18.32
CA VAL A 332 -6.74 1.78 17.23
C VAL A 332 -7.51 0.70 16.47
N VAL A 333 -6.88 -0.44 16.19
CA VAL A 333 -7.46 -1.47 15.31
C VAL A 333 -8.38 -2.42 16.07
N THR A 334 -8.03 -2.81 17.32
CA THR A 334 -8.80 -3.79 18.08
C THR A 334 -10.25 -3.39 18.31
N PRO A 335 -10.63 -2.13 18.62
CA PRO A 335 -12.03 -1.74 18.73
C PRO A 335 -12.86 -2.02 17.48
N LEU A 336 -12.28 -1.81 16.29
CA LEU A 336 -12.94 -2.14 15.02
C LEU A 336 -13.15 -3.65 14.87
N LEU A 337 -12.14 -4.46 15.22
CA LEU A 337 -12.26 -5.92 15.15
C LEU A 337 -13.25 -6.47 16.16
N ILE A 338 -13.31 -5.88 17.36
CA ILE A 338 -14.34 -6.21 18.36
C ILE A 338 -15.72 -5.88 17.82
N PHE A 339 -15.90 -4.73 17.18
CA PHE A 339 -17.18 -4.37 16.54
C PHE A 339 -17.58 -5.40 15.48
N TYR A 340 -16.66 -5.86 14.65
CA TYR A 340 -16.91 -6.90 13.64
C TYR A 340 -17.35 -8.24 14.28
N ILE A 341 -16.77 -8.59 15.43
CA ILE A 341 -17.09 -9.83 16.15
C ILE A 341 -18.46 -9.72 16.86
N LEU A 342 -18.76 -8.56 17.46
CA LEU A 342 -20.01 -8.37 18.22
C LEU A 342 -21.21 -8.14 17.31
N PHE A 343 -21.02 -7.50 16.14
CA PHE A 343 -22.08 -7.12 15.22
C PHE A 343 -21.80 -7.59 13.78
N PRO A 344 -21.55 -8.91 13.57
CA PRO A 344 -21.18 -9.41 12.25
C PRO A 344 -22.30 -9.23 11.21
N GLU A 345 -23.56 -9.51 11.58
CA GLU A 345 -24.69 -9.38 10.66
C GLU A 345 -24.95 -7.93 10.26
N LEU A 346 -24.83 -6.98 11.18
CA LEU A 346 -24.95 -5.55 10.89
C LEU A 346 -23.85 -5.10 9.92
N THR A 347 -22.62 -5.56 10.15
CA THR A 347 -21.48 -5.20 9.31
C THR A 347 -21.60 -5.78 7.90
N LEU A 348 -22.03 -7.03 7.80
CA LEU A 348 -22.26 -7.71 6.52
C LEU A 348 -23.46 -7.11 5.78
N GLY A 349 -24.52 -6.71 6.49
CA GLY A 349 -25.72 -6.07 5.96
C GLY A 349 -25.47 -4.73 5.28
N ILE A 350 -24.33 -4.07 5.51
CA ILE A 350 -23.94 -2.87 4.78
C ILE A 350 -23.68 -3.18 3.29
N TYR A 351 -23.27 -4.43 2.99
CA TYR A 351 -22.82 -4.83 1.66
C TYR A 351 -23.79 -5.70 0.88
N THR A 352 -24.74 -6.37 1.57
CA THR A 352 -25.70 -7.25 0.91
C THR A 352 -26.97 -7.42 1.74
N ASP A 353 -28.11 -7.47 1.05
CA ASP A 353 -29.42 -7.78 1.66
C ASP A 353 -29.73 -9.30 1.67
N ASN A 354 -28.85 -10.13 1.12
CA ASN A 354 -29.03 -11.57 1.07
C ASN A 354 -28.77 -12.20 2.43
N THR A 355 -29.84 -12.43 3.19
CA THR A 355 -29.80 -12.98 4.56
C THR A 355 -29.12 -14.35 4.64
N ALA A 356 -29.26 -15.20 3.60
CA ALA A 356 -28.57 -16.49 3.53
C ALA A 356 -27.06 -16.30 3.39
N LEU A 357 -26.61 -15.35 2.55
CA LEU A 357 -25.20 -15.04 2.39
C LEU A 357 -24.61 -14.44 3.66
N ILE A 358 -25.34 -13.55 4.33
CA ILE A 358 -24.94 -12.98 5.63
C ILE A 358 -24.69 -14.09 6.63
N ARG A 359 -25.65 -15.00 6.81
CA ARG A 359 -25.56 -16.11 7.75
C ARG A 359 -24.36 -17.02 7.49
N ASP A 360 -24.10 -17.36 6.22
CA ASP A 360 -22.97 -18.20 5.83
C ASP A 360 -21.62 -17.48 6.03
N SER A 361 -21.62 -16.13 6.03
CA SER A 361 -20.42 -15.32 6.17
C SER A 361 -20.04 -15.01 7.63
N VAL A 362 -20.95 -15.20 8.61
CA VAL A 362 -20.66 -14.94 10.03
C VAL A 362 -19.45 -15.73 10.56
N PRO A 363 -19.31 -17.05 10.33
CA PRO A 363 -18.13 -17.79 10.77
C PRO A 363 -16.83 -17.26 10.16
N MET A 364 -16.91 -16.77 8.91
CA MET A 364 -15.80 -16.16 8.20
C MET A 364 -15.34 -14.87 8.86
N MET A 365 -16.28 -14.04 9.37
CA MET A 365 -15.96 -12.80 10.10
C MET A 365 -15.10 -13.05 11.33
N TYR A 366 -15.32 -14.12 12.05
CA TYR A 366 -14.53 -14.47 13.25
C TYR A 366 -13.09 -14.84 12.85
N VAL A 367 -12.94 -15.67 11.83
CA VAL A 367 -11.62 -16.10 11.33
C VAL A 367 -10.85 -14.91 10.75
N MET A 368 -11.53 -14.06 9.96
CA MET A 368 -10.95 -12.83 9.40
C MET A 368 -10.48 -11.87 10.50
N SER A 369 -11.31 -11.68 11.54
CA SER A 369 -10.96 -10.81 12.66
C SER A 369 -9.75 -11.33 13.44
N ALA A 370 -9.68 -12.65 13.66
CA ALA A 370 -8.53 -13.28 14.29
C ALA A 370 -7.26 -13.14 13.43
N ALA A 371 -7.35 -13.36 12.12
CA ALA A 371 -6.25 -13.13 11.20
C ALA A 371 -5.79 -11.67 11.20
N SER A 372 -6.73 -10.71 11.16
CA SER A 372 -6.44 -9.28 11.19
C SER A 372 -5.82 -8.85 12.54
N PHE A 373 -6.20 -9.46 13.64
CA PHE A 373 -5.57 -9.19 14.93
C PHE A 373 -4.10 -9.62 14.96
N LEU A 374 -3.76 -10.78 14.40
CA LEU A 374 -2.38 -11.23 14.24
C LEU A 374 -1.62 -10.37 13.23
N GLN A 375 -2.29 -9.92 12.15
CA GLN A 375 -1.73 -9.07 11.13
C GLN A 375 -1.16 -7.75 11.70
N ILE A 376 -1.75 -7.20 12.79
CA ILE A 376 -1.20 -6.01 13.46
C ILE A 376 0.27 -6.25 13.84
N ALA A 377 0.55 -7.35 14.53
CA ALA A 377 1.90 -7.67 14.96
C ALA A 377 2.80 -8.07 13.77
N ALA A 378 2.29 -8.89 12.86
CA ALA A 378 3.02 -9.37 11.70
C ALA A 378 3.54 -8.22 10.82
N PHE A 379 2.66 -7.30 10.42
CA PHE A 379 3.02 -6.18 9.55
C PHE A 379 3.96 -5.19 10.21
N ILE A 380 3.74 -4.87 11.49
CA ILE A 380 4.63 -3.95 12.22
C ILE A 380 6.02 -4.56 12.38
N LEU A 381 6.12 -5.83 12.74
CA LEU A 381 7.40 -6.52 12.89
C LEU A 381 8.12 -6.68 11.55
N PHE A 382 7.42 -7.05 10.48
CA PHE A 382 7.99 -7.16 9.14
C PHE A 382 8.55 -5.81 8.65
N ASN A 383 7.76 -4.75 8.80
CA ASN A 383 8.18 -3.39 8.47
C ASN A 383 9.29 -2.87 9.40
N ALA A 384 9.35 -3.35 10.64
CA ALA A 384 10.45 -3.07 11.55
C ALA A 384 11.76 -3.69 11.07
N VAL A 385 11.74 -4.95 10.65
CA VAL A 385 12.92 -5.62 10.03
C VAL A 385 13.39 -4.83 8.81
N SER A 386 12.48 -4.43 7.92
CA SER A 386 12.80 -3.62 6.75
C SER A 386 13.39 -2.26 7.15
N GLY A 387 12.80 -1.59 8.15
CA GLY A 387 13.22 -0.29 8.67
C GLY A 387 14.63 -0.30 9.31
N THR A 388 15.11 -1.46 9.81
CA THR A 388 16.50 -1.58 10.26
C THR A 388 17.53 -1.53 9.12
N GLY A 389 17.07 -1.58 7.86
CA GLY A 389 17.93 -1.71 6.68
C GLY A 389 18.26 -3.17 6.31
N ALA A 390 17.71 -4.13 7.04
CA ALA A 390 17.90 -5.55 6.76
C ALA A 390 16.96 -6.07 5.67
N ILE A 391 16.88 -5.35 4.55
CA ILE A 391 15.90 -5.57 3.48
C ILE A 391 16.00 -6.98 2.91
N ARG A 392 17.24 -7.48 2.64
CA ARG A 392 17.40 -8.84 2.14
C ARG A 392 16.86 -9.90 3.11
N ALA A 393 17.02 -9.68 4.42
CA ALA A 393 16.45 -10.57 5.42
C ALA A 393 14.93 -10.51 5.44
N ALA A 394 14.34 -9.31 5.39
CA ALA A 394 12.89 -9.14 5.29
C ALA A 394 12.32 -9.88 4.06
N VAL A 395 12.94 -9.68 2.90
CA VAL A 395 12.54 -10.34 1.65
C VAL A 395 12.71 -11.87 1.72
N SER A 396 13.79 -12.37 2.33
CA SER A 396 13.99 -13.81 2.52
C SER A 396 12.95 -14.41 3.46
N ILE A 397 12.59 -13.70 4.54
CA ILE A 397 11.50 -14.10 5.45
C ILE A 397 10.18 -14.19 4.67
N GLU A 398 9.88 -13.17 3.89
CA GLU A 398 8.66 -13.11 3.09
C GLU A 398 8.59 -14.26 2.08
N PHE A 399 9.65 -14.49 1.30
CA PHE A 399 9.66 -15.56 0.31
C PHE A 399 9.54 -16.96 0.94
N CYS A 400 10.19 -17.18 2.06
CA CYS A 400 10.02 -18.43 2.81
C CYS A 400 8.57 -18.60 3.25
N ASN A 401 7.97 -17.53 3.78
CA ASN A 401 6.58 -17.55 4.24
C ASN A 401 5.58 -17.71 3.09
N LEU A 402 5.79 -17.00 1.96
CA LEU A 402 4.96 -17.15 0.76
C LEU A 402 5.05 -18.56 0.15
N PHE A 403 6.22 -19.19 0.18
CA PHE A 403 6.37 -20.58 -0.24
C PHE A 403 5.51 -21.52 0.62
N LEU A 404 5.57 -21.37 1.93
CA LEU A 404 4.75 -22.15 2.86
C LEU A 404 3.25 -21.85 2.68
N TYR A 405 2.90 -20.59 2.43
CA TYR A 405 1.54 -20.18 2.15
C TYR A 405 0.98 -20.86 0.88
N VAL A 406 1.73 -20.83 -0.23
CA VAL A 406 1.34 -21.51 -1.47
C VAL A 406 1.14 -23.01 -1.23
N LEU A 407 2.02 -23.64 -0.45
CA LEU A 407 1.90 -25.05 -0.09
C LEU A 407 0.62 -25.32 0.73
N MET A 408 0.33 -24.45 1.71
CA MET A 408 -0.90 -24.55 2.52
C MET A 408 -2.16 -24.34 1.69
N VAL A 409 -2.17 -23.37 0.76
CA VAL A 409 -3.27 -23.14 -0.16
C VAL A 409 -3.48 -24.36 -1.07
N TRP A 410 -2.40 -24.89 -1.63
CA TRP A 410 -2.46 -26.04 -2.52
C TRP A 410 -3.00 -27.29 -1.81
N ILE A 411 -2.50 -27.62 -0.64
CA ILE A 411 -2.94 -28.79 0.14
C ILE A 411 -4.28 -28.50 0.81
N GLY A 412 -4.39 -27.39 1.55
CA GLY A 412 -5.51 -27.07 2.42
C GLY A 412 -6.77 -26.70 1.66
N ILE A 413 -6.66 -26.00 0.52
CA ILE A 413 -7.84 -25.56 -0.24
C ILE A 413 -8.11 -26.48 -1.40
N LEU A 414 -7.16 -26.69 -2.31
CA LEU A 414 -7.40 -27.43 -3.54
C LEU A 414 -7.61 -28.94 -3.33
N ARG A 415 -6.97 -29.56 -2.31
CA ARG A 415 -7.14 -30.98 -2.03
C ARG A 415 -8.22 -31.27 -1.00
N LEU A 416 -8.26 -30.55 0.11
CA LEU A 416 -9.18 -30.82 1.22
C LEU A 416 -10.57 -30.20 1.02
N ARG A 417 -10.72 -29.21 0.13
CA ARG A 417 -11.97 -28.49 -0.15
C ARG A 417 -12.72 -28.07 1.11
N PRO A 418 -12.14 -27.25 1.98
CA PRO A 418 -12.71 -26.86 3.25
C PRO A 418 -13.86 -25.86 3.08
N SER A 419 -14.54 -25.53 4.20
CA SER A 419 -15.46 -24.40 4.23
C SER A 419 -14.72 -23.07 3.98
N PRO A 420 -15.42 -21.99 3.54
CA PRO A 420 -14.79 -20.69 3.31
C PRO A 420 -14.04 -20.15 4.51
N ALA A 421 -14.59 -20.30 5.71
CA ALA A 421 -13.94 -19.88 6.95
C ALA A 421 -12.65 -20.67 7.22
N ALA A 422 -12.65 -21.98 6.99
CA ALA A 422 -11.46 -22.81 7.13
C ALA A 422 -10.42 -22.50 6.02
N ALA A 423 -10.86 -22.17 4.81
CA ALA A 423 -9.96 -21.73 3.75
C ALA A 423 -9.21 -20.43 4.12
N TRP A 424 -9.89 -19.47 4.75
CA TRP A 424 -9.26 -18.22 5.20
C TRP A 424 -8.32 -18.40 6.38
N SER A 425 -8.41 -19.50 7.13
CA SER A 425 -7.49 -19.75 8.25
C SER A 425 -6.01 -19.84 7.81
N VAL A 426 -5.74 -20.03 6.53
CA VAL A 426 -4.38 -19.95 5.96
C VAL A 426 -3.74 -18.58 6.25
N GLU A 427 -4.53 -17.50 6.32
CA GLU A 427 -4.05 -16.18 6.73
C GLU A 427 -3.55 -16.17 8.18
N ILE A 428 -4.20 -16.90 9.09
CA ILE A 428 -3.76 -17.01 10.50
C ILE A 428 -2.35 -17.64 10.55
N TYR A 429 -2.13 -18.72 9.79
CA TYR A 429 -0.82 -19.36 9.74
C TYR A 429 0.24 -18.43 9.12
N TYR A 430 -0.10 -17.75 8.03
CA TYR A 430 0.80 -16.80 7.41
C TYR A 430 1.23 -15.69 8.36
N GLN A 431 0.28 -15.06 9.06
CA GLN A 431 0.59 -14.00 10.02
C GLN A 431 1.41 -14.53 11.21
N THR A 432 1.09 -15.73 11.70
CA THR A 432 1.82 -16.36 12.81
C THR A 432 3.28 -16.66 12.43
N LEU A 433 3.51 -17.21 11.23
CA LEU A 433 4.86 -17.47 10.73
C LEU A 433 5.65 -16.19 10.49
N THR A 434 5.00 -15.14 9.96
CA THR A 434 5.63 -13.82 9.81
C THR A 434 6.09 -13.27 11.16
N ILE A 435 5.24 -13.33 12.20
CA ILE A 435 5.59 -12.91 13.55
C ILE A 435 6.80 -13.71 14.06
N LEU A 436 6.74 -15.03 13.95
CA LEU A 436 7.79 -15.92 14.43
C LEU A 436 9.14 -15.62 13.77
N PHE A 437 9.18 -15.57 12.43
CA PHE A 437 10.42 -15.33 11.69
C PHE A 437 10.97 -13.92 11.92
N CYS A 438 10.12 -12.91 12.00
CA CYS A 438 10.55 -11.55 12.30
C CYS A 438 11.09 -11.42 13.72
N ILE A 439 10.45 -12.04 14.72
CA ILE A 439 10.92 -12.04 16.10
C ILE A 439 12.28 -12.76 16.19
N LEU A 440 12.40 -13.95 15.60
CA LEU A 440 13.67 -14.70 15.57
C LEU A 440 14.78 -13.85 14.95
N TYR A 441 14.50 -13.19 13.82
CA TYR A 441 15.50 -12.34 13.18
C TYR A 441 15.87 -11.11 14.03
N LEU A 442 14.89 -10.45 14.67
CA LEU A 442 15.16 -9.29 15.52
C LEU A 442 15.91 -9.64 16.81
N PHE A 443 15.80 -10.88 17.31
CA PHE A 443 16.56 -11.35 18.46
C PHE A 443 17.98 -11.84 18.10
N PHE A 444 18.11 -12.63 17.05
CA PHE A 444 19.35 -13.34 16.72
C PHE A 444 20.09 -12.77 15.51
N GLY A 445 19.43 -11.91 14.71
CA GLY A 445 20.01 -11.36 13.49
C GLY A 445 20.99 -10.22 13.74
N LYS A 446 21.96 -10.06 12.84
CA LYS A 446 23.00 -9.02 12.88
C LYS A 446 22.52 -7.68 12.27
N TRP A 447 21.34 -7.23 12.64
CA TRP A 447 20.76 -5.99 12.08
C TRP A 447 21.29 -4.71 12.74
N LYS A 448 21.75 -4.78 14.00
CA LYS A 448 22.21 -3.61 14.77
C LYS A 448 23.43 -2.92 14.16
N GLU A 449 24.29 -3.68 13.50
CA GLU A 449 25.55 -3.22 12.89
C GLU A 449 25.40 -2.89 11.39
N LYS A 450 24.17 -3.01 10.83
CA LYS A 450 23.97 -2.89 9.40
C LYS A 450 24.12 -1.44 8.95
N LYS A 451 25.06 -1.20 8.03
CA LYS A 451 25.26 0.07 7.32
C LYS A 451 24.51 0.00 5.97
N LEU A 452 23.85 1.08 5.57
CA LEU A 452 23.18 1.24 4.27
C LEU A 452 23.91 2.28 3.42
#